data_bc6b06bb734b73beca743282ba6a3468
#
_entry.id   bc6b06bb734b73beca743282ba6a3468
#
_cell.length_a   1.000
_cell.length_b   1.000
_cell.length_c   1.000
_cell.angle_alpha   90.00
_cell.angle_beta   90.00
_cell.angle_gamma   90.00
#
_symmetry.space_group_name_H-M   'P 1'
#
loop_
_entity.id
_entity.type
_entity.pdbx_description
1 polymer ?
#
loop_
_entity_poly.entity_id
_entity_poly.type
_entity_poly.pdbx_seq_one_letter_code
_entity_poly.pdbx_strand_id
1 'polypeptide(L)'
;MTRDPVRVALVGAGYFARIQLDAWRRLDGARLVAVCDRNPATHDHVRNLDPEIPLFDEMSAMLDVAAPDLVDIATPADTHLALVEEAAARGFDMVCQKPLAPTLETALQLVEACEQAGVMLAVHENIRWAPWHREIARLIGCGKIGRLHRISMRLRPGDGQGRDAYLSRQPYFQSMPRFLIHETAIHWIDTFRFLFGEITGVFARLQRLNPVIAGEDAGVVVFGFENGSMGIFDGNRLNDHVTDNPRRTMGEMWVEGSAGVLRLDGSARLWWKAHGDDEIEHEYAWVDRGFAGDAVLAIQAHIISHLRDGAPLENCARDYLRNMAVEEAIYRSSEEGRWIELDSARAPP
;
A
#
# COMPACT_ATOMS: atom_id res chain seq x y z
N MET A 1 32.54 10.32 3.14
CA MET A 1 31.89 11.25 4.08
C MET A 1 30.48 10.71 4.28
N THR A 2 30.10 10.33 5.48
CA THR A 2 28.71 9.95 5.79
C THR A 2 27.85 11.19 5.65
N ARG A 3 26.90 11.17 4.72
CA ARG A 3 25.89 12.25 4.63
C ARG A 3 25.06 12.27 5.91
N ASP A 4 24.63 13.44 6.37
CA ASP A 4 23.72 13.55 7.51
C ASP A 4 22.42 12.78 7.26
N PRO A 5 21.82 12.18 8.29
CA PRO A 5 20.55 11.46 8.13
C PRO A 5 19.42 12.42 7.74
N VAL A 6 18.52 11.97 6.87
CA VAL A 6 17.29 12.70 6.49
C VAL A 6 16.43 12.89 7.72
N ARG A 7 16.02 14.11 7.97
CA ARG A 7 15.19 14.52 9.13
C ARG A 7 13.71 14.28 8.77
N VAL A 8 13.09 13.32 9.43
CA VAL A 8 11.69 12.93 9.15
C VAL A 8 10.78 13.43 10.26
N ALA A 9 9.68 14.10 9.90
CA ALA A 9 8.60 14.42 10.82
C ALA A 9 7.34 13.61 10.44
N LEU A 10 6.65 13.04 11.44
CA LEU A 10 5.44 12.24 11.23
C LEU A 10 4.19 13.01 11.67
N VAL A 11 3.17 13.04 10.82
CA VAL A 11 1.85 13.62 11.09
C VAL A 11 0.83 12.47 11.18
N GLY A 12 0.21 12.32 12.35
CA GLY A 12 -0.63 11.20 12.73
C GLY A 12 0.16 10.14 13.52
N ALA A 13 -0.38 9.72 14.68
CA ALA A 13 0.20 8.68 15.53
C ALA A 13 -0.79 7.56 15.84
N GLY A 14 -1.71 7.31 14.89
CA GLY A 14 -2.74 6.29 14.96
C GLY A 14 -2.21 4.87 14.84
N TYR A 15 -3.11 3.92 14.56
CA TYR A 15 -2.78 2.49 14.56
C TYR A 15 -1.63 2.13 13.61
N PHE A 16 -1.71 2.53 12.33
CA PHE A 16 -0.68 2.16 11.34
C PHE A 16 0.59 2.99 11.50
N ALA A 17 0.46 4.25 11.92
CA ALA A 17 1.59 5.13 12.20
C ALA A 17 2.59 4.54 13.22
N ARG A 18 2.13 3.68 14.14
CA ARG A 18 3.01 2.98 15.09
C ARG A 18 4.02 2.06 14.38
N ILE A 19 3.59 1.43 13.29
CA ILE A 19 4.47 0.59 12.46
C ILE A 19 5.45 1.45 11.69
N GLN A 20 5.00 2.60 11.17
CA GLN A 20 5.87 3.57 10.48
C GLN A 20 6.91 4.17 11.43
N LEU A 21 6.50 4.53 12.65
CA LEU A 21 7.41 5.02 13.70
C LEU A 21 8.50 4.01 14.05
N ASP A 22 8.13 2.73 14.27
CA ASP A 22 9.11 1.67 14.53
C ASP A 22 10.11 1.53 13.37
N ALA A 23 9.62 1.57 12.14
CA ALA A 23 10.45 1.45 10.95
C ALA A 23 11.40 2.65 10.79
N TRP A 24 10.91 3.90 10.91
CA TRP A 24 11.75 5.11 10.86
C TRP A 24 12.88 5.09 11.89
N ARG A 25 12.62 4.61 13.11
CA ARG A 25 13.63 4.53 14.19
C ARG A 25 14.71 3.48 13.93
N ARG A 26 14.42 2.46 13.12
CA ARG A 26 15.34 1.37 12.76
C ARG A 26 16.13 1.65 11.50
N LEU A 27 15.77 2.69 10.76
CA LEU A 27 16.31 2.93 9.45
C LEU A 27 17.59 3.77 9.52
N ASP A 28 18.70 3.17 9.11
CA ASP A 28 19.95 3.90 8.93
C ASP A 28 19.78 4.95 7.82
N GLY A 29 20.27 6.18 8.08
CA GLY A 29 20.15 7.28 7.14
C GLY A 29 18.90 8.12 7.26
N ALA A 30 17.99 7.80 8.19
CA ALA A 30 16.88 8.64 8.60
C ALA A 30 16.96 8.98 10.11
N ARG A 31 16.40 10.12 10.50
CA ARG A 31 16.22 10.50 11.90
C ARG A 31 14.84 11.10 12.11
N LEU A 32 14.02 10.44 12.91
CA LEU A 32 12.74 11.00 13.35
C LEU A 32 13.02 12.20 14.25
N VAL A 33 12.49 13.38 13.87
CA VAL A 33 12.77 14.66 14.57
C VAL A 33 11.56 15.25 15.27
N ALA A 34 10.34 14.84 14.89
CA ALA A 34 9.10 15.31 15.53
C ALA A 34 7.93 14.38 15.17
N VAL A 35 6.90 14.39 16.01
CA VAL A 35 5.60 13.75 15.73
C VAL A 35 4.48 14.73 16.04
N CYS A 36 3.46 14.80 15.19
CA CYS A 36 2.27 15.61 15.37
C CYS A 36 1.02 14.72 15.38
N ASP A 37 0.16 14.88 16.38
CA ASP A 37 -1.18 14.30 16.41
C ASP A 37 -2.10 15.14 17.28
N ARG A 38 -3.27 15.52 16.76
CA ARG A 38 -4.29 16.30 17.48
C ARG A 38 -4.91 15.56 18.67
N ASN A 39 -4.80 14.23 18.69
CA ASN A 39 -5.34 13.42 19.78
C ASN A 39 -4.26 13.14 20.84
N PRO A 40 -4.33 13.77 22.03
CA PRO A 40 -3.33 13.54 23.08
C PRO A 40 -3.20 12.09 23.54
N ALA A 41 -4.26 11.27 23.35
CA ALA A 41 -4.23 9.85 23.72
C ALA A 41 -3.23 9.04 22.88
N THR A 42 -2.83 9.51 21.70
CA THR A 42 -1.79 8.87 20.89
C THR A 42 -0.37 9.21 21.35
N HIS A 43 -0.19 10.33 22.06
CA HIS A 43 1.10 10.83 22.51
C HIS A 43 1.80 9.90 23.51
N ASP A 44 1.06 9.22 24.38
CA ASP A 44 1.64 8.29 25.36
C ASP A 44 2.34 7.12 24.68
N HIS A 45 1.79 6.63 23.55
CA HIS A 45 2.44 5.59 22.78
C HIS A 45 3.77 6.08 22.18
N VAL A 46 3.80 7.30 21.65
CA VAL A 46 5.02 7.89 21.08
C VAL A 46 6.08 8.10 22.17
N ARG A 47 5.70 8.64 23.34
CA ARG A 47 6.59 8.79 24.49
C ARG A 47 7.17 7.46 25.01
N ASN A 48 6.38 6.39 24.94
CA ASN A 48 6.86 5.05 25.33
C ASN A 48 7.88 4.50 24.34
N LEU A 49 7.80 4.89 23.05
CA LEU A 49 8.77 4.50 22.03
C LEU A 49 10.04 5.34 22.10
N ASP A 50 9.89 6.64 22.28
CA ASP A 50 10.99 7.61 22.40
C ASP A 50 10.55 8.82 23.22
N PRO A 51 10.97 8.89 24.51
CA PRO A 51 10.61 9.99 25.41
C PRO A 51 11.13 11.36 24.99
N GLU A 52 12.18 11.41 24.17
CA GLU A 52 12.85 12.65 23.77
C GLU A 52 12.30 13.25 22.48
N ILE A 53 11.41 12.54 21.74
CA ILE A 53 10.84 13.07 20.50
C ILE A 53 9.87 14.21 20.81
N PRO A 54 10.09 15.41 20.20
CA PRO A 54 9.15 16.52 20.29
C PRO A 54 7.76 16.15 19.77
N LEU A 55 6.73 16.46 20.54
CA LEU A 55 5.33 16.21 20.21
C LEU A 55 4.60 17.53 19.98
N PHE A 56 3.75 17.55 18.96
CA PHE A 56 2.97 18.70 18.55
C PHE A 56 1.50 18.33 18.36
N ASP A 57 0.59 19.27 18.60
CA ASP A 57 -0.83 19.12 18.30
C ASP A 57 -1.20 19.68 16.92
N GLU A 58 -0.36 20.58 16.36
CA GLU A 58 -0.56 21.21 15.06
C GLU A 58 0.67 21.04 14.15
N MET A 59 0.41 20.67 12.88
CA MET A 59 1.47 20.43 11.90
C MET A 59 2.27 21.70 11.60
N SER A 60 1.62 22.85 11.47
CA SER A 60 2.29 24.13 11.23
C SER A 60 3.38 24.43 12.26
N ALA A 61 3.05 24.29 13.55
CA ALA A 61 4.00 24.49 14.65
C ALA A 61 5.14 23.46 14.61
N MET A 62 4.85 22.21 14.28
CA MET A 62 5.86 21.18 14.11
C MET A 62 6.82 21.52 12.97
N LEU A 63 6.32 21.94 11.81
CA LEU A 63 7.14 22.28 10.64
C LEU A 63 8.05 23.48 10.93
N ASP A 64 7.53 24.51 11.64
CA ASP A 64 8.30 25.71 12.00
C ASP A 64 9.46 25.40 12.96
N VAL A 65 9.25 24.49 13.91
CA VAL A 65 10.23 24.16 14.94
C VAL A 65 11.19 23.05 14.52
N ALA A 66 10.66 21.97 13.96
CA ALA A 66 11.46 20.81 13.62
C ALA A 66 12.21 20.95 12.29
N ALA A 67 11.73 21.78 11.34
CA ALA A 67 12.30 21.97 10.00
C ALA A 67 12.78 20.65 9.40
N PRO A 68 11.88 19.66 9.12
CA PRO A 68 12.26 18.36 8.60
C PRO A 68 12.69 18.46 7.13
N ASP A 69 13.38 17.42 6.63
CA ASP A 69 13.63 17.23 5.20
C ASP A 69 12.49 16.48 4.52
N LEU A 70 11.74 15.65 5.28
CA LEU A 70 10.63 14.82 4.80
C LEU A 70 9.48 14.83 5.81
N VAL A 71 8.26 15.03 5.33
CA VAL A 71 7.03 14.90 6.12
C VAL A 71 6.31 13.60 5.77
N ASP A 72 6.12 12.72 6.75
CA ASP A 72 5.34 11.47 6.61
C ASP A 72 3.92 11.71 7.14
N ILE A 73 2.91 11.67 6.25
CA ILE A 73 1.50 11.92 6.58
C ILE A 73 0.80 10.58 6.73
N ALA A 74 0.44 10.21 7.97
CA ALA A 74 -0.16 8.93 8.35
C ALA A 74 -1.55 9.10 9.01
N THR A 75 -2.28 10.11 8.59
CA THR A 75 -3.63 10.45 9.04
C THR A 75 -4.71 9.76 8.19
N PRO A 76 -6.00 9.88 8.49
CA PRO A 76 -7.08 9.43 7.59
C PRO A 76 -7.12 10.20 6.26
N ALA A 77 -7.53 9.50 5.19
CA ALA A 77 -7.47 10.00 3.81
C ALA A 77 -8.24 11.32 3.55
N ASP A 78 -9.28 11.58 4.30
CA ASP A 78 -10.07 12.82 4.23
C ASP A 78 -9.33 14.07 4.73
N THR A 79 -8.23 13.89 5.45
CA THR A 79 -7.37 14.98 5.93
C THR A 79 -6.17 15.24 5.04
N HIS A 80 -5.87 14.35 4.09
CA HIS A 80 -4.60 14.39 3.33
C HIS A 80 -4.48 15.66 2.49
N LEU A 81 -5.55 16.10 1.78
CA LEU A 81 -5.46 17.26 0.90
C LEU A 81 -4.97 18.52 1.64
N ALA A 82 -5.62 18.85 2.75
CA ALA A 82 -5.24 20.05 3.51
C ALA A 82 -3.82 19.99 4.08
N LEU A 83 -3.40 18.81 4.57
CA LEU A 83 -2.06 18.62 5.12
C LEU A 83 -0.97 18.67 4.03
N VAL A 84 -1.25 18.06 2.87
CA VAL A 84 -0.33 18.08 1.73
C VAL A 84 -0.20 19.47 1.14
N GLU A 85 -1.31 20.20 0.95
CA GLU A 85 -1.28 21.59 0.46
C GLU A 85 -0.47 22.49 1.40
N GLU A 86 -0.65 22.34 2.71
CA GLU A 86 0.11 23.10 3.70
C GLU A 86 1.61 22.80 3.64
N ALA A 87 2.00 21.53 3.58
CA ALA A 87 3.40 21.14 3.52
C ALA A 87 4.03 21.51 2.16
N ALA A 88 3.30 21.34 1.05
CA ALA A 88 3.75 21.72 -0.29
C ALA A 88 3.98 23.22 -0.42
N ALA A 89 3.06 24.07 0.10
CA ALA A 89 3.20 25.51 0.10
C ALA A 89 4.44 26.00 0.86
N ARG A 90 4.98 25.17 1.78
CA ARG A 90 6.20 25.43 2.53
C ARG A 90 7.45 24.78 1.92
N GLY A 91 7.30 24.04 0.81
CA GLY A 91 8.41 23.43 0.08
C GLY A 91 8.93 22.12 0.69
N PHE A 92 8.13 21.38 1.46
CA PHE A 92 8.54 20.11 2.04
C PHE A 92 8.23 18.94 1.11
N ASP A 93 9.20 18.03 0.97
CA ASP A 93 8.98 16.71 0.37
C ASP A 93 8.14 15.83 1.31
N MET A 94 7.28 14.97 0.73
CA MET A 94 6.31 14.22 1.50
C MET A 94 6.22 12.75 1.09
N VAL A 95 5.85 11.92 2.07
CA VAL A 95 5.22 10.61 1.86
C VAL A 95 3.85 10.61 2.52
N CYS A 96 2.83 10.18 1.81
CA CYS A 96 1.44 10.19 2.28
C CYS A 96 0.87 8.77 2.30
N GLN A 97 0.11 8.45 3.34
CA GLN A 97 -0.52 7.14 3.51
C GLN A 97 -1.56 6.86 2.43
N LYS A 98 -1.75 5.57 2.14
CA LYS A 98 -2.84 5.08 1.29
C LYS A 98 -4.15 4.92 2.12
N PRO A 99 -5.32 5.00 1.50
CA PRO A 99 -5.60 5.57 0.17
C PRO A 99 -5.18 7.03 0.12
N LEU A 100 -4.66 7.46 -1.03
CA LEU A 100 -4.10 8.82 -1.16
C LEU A 100 -5.14 9.92 -0.87
N ALA A 101 -6.39 9.68 -1.24
CA ALA A 101 -7.53 10.56 -0.99
C ALA A 101 -8.84 9.75 -1.04
N PRO A 102 -9.97 10.30 -0.58
CA PRO A 102 -11.29 9.64 -0.66
C PRO A 102 -11.79 9.44 -2.10
N THR A 103 -11.36 10.28 -3.04
CA THR A 103 -11.76 10.23 -4.45
C THR A 103 -10.57 10.48 -5.38
N LEU A 104 -10.66 10.00 -6.62
CA LEU A 104 -9.66 10.27 -7.65
C LEU A 104 -9.50 11.78 -7.93
N GLU A 105 -10.60 12.55 -7.92
CA GLU A 105 -10.58 14.00 -8.10
C GLU A 105 -9.76 14.70 -7.01
N THR A 106 -9.99 14.36 -5.75
CA THR A 106 -9.23 14.91 -4.61
C THR A 106 -7.76 14.48 -4.68
N ALA A 107 -7.48 13.24 -5.09
CA ALA A 107 -6.11 12.78 -5.28
C ALA A 107 -5.37 13.54 -6.38
N LEU A 108 -6.06 13.88 -7.47
CA LEU A 108 -5.51 14.70 -8.54
C LEU A 108 -5.14 16.10 -8.04
N GLN A 109 -6.04 16.77 -7.31
CA GLN A 109 -5.77 18.08 -6.70
C GLN A 109 -4.53 18.06 -5.81
N LEU A 110 -4.40 17.02 -5.00
CA LEU A 110 -3.28 16.81 -4.09
C LEU A 110 -1.95 16.65 -4.86
N VAL A 111 -1.94 15.85 -5.92
CA VAL A 111 -0.76 15.66 -6.78
C VAL A 111 -0.39 16.94 -7.50
N GLU A 112 -1.37 17.66 -8.07
CA GLU A 112 -1.15 18.94 -8.76
C GLU A 112 -0.59 20.01 -7.83
N ALA A 113 -1.05 20.08 -6.58
CA ALA A 113 -0.51 21.01 -5.59
C ALA A 113 1.00 20.77 -5.34
N CYS A 114 1.42 19.51 -5.23
CA CYS A 114 2.83 19.16 -5.08
C CYS A 114 3.66 19.48 -6.32
N GLU A 115 3.15 19.19 -7.51
CA GLU A 115 3.83 19.49 -8.78
C GLU A 115 4.00 21.00 -8.99
N GLN A 116 2.97 21.81 -8.67
CA GLN A 116 3.04 23.26 -8.73
C GLN A 116 4.07 23.84 -7.75
N ALA A 117 4.18 23.22 -6.56
CA ALA A 117 5.17 23.62 -5.57
C ALA A 117 6.58 23.08 -5.89
N GLY A 118 6.72 22.13 -6.82
CA GLY A 118 8.00 21.51 -7.17
C GLY A 118 8.55 20.59 -6.07
N VAL A 119 7.68 19.98 -5.27
CA VAL A 119 8.04 19.06 -4.18
C VAL A 119 7.70 17.63 -4.53
N MET A 120 8.44 16.67 -3.95
CA MET A 120 8.18 15.25 -4.10
C MET A 120 6.95 14.84 -3.26
N LEU A 121 6.09 14.02 -3.86
CA LEU A 121 5.06 13.27 -3.14
C LEU A 121 5.16 11.78 -3.47
N ALA A 122 5.51 10.98 -2.47
CA ALA A 122 5.44 9.53 -2.52
C ALA A 122 4.15 9.03 -1.83
N VAL A 123 3.60 7.90 -2.29
CA VAL A 123 2.52 7.22 -1.58
C VAL A 123 3.10 6.06 -0.77
N HIS A 124 2.69 5.96 0.49
CA HIS A 124 3.11 4.88 1.39
C HIS A 124 2.38 3.57 1.07
N GLU A 125 2.53 3.10 -0.18
CA GLU A 125 2.02 1.81 -0.64
C GLU A 125 3.08 0.73 -0.40
N ASN A 126 2.95 0.04 0.72
CA ASN A 126 4.00 -0.84 1.23
C ASN A 126 3.90 -2.31 0.78
N ILE A 127 2.74 -2.79 0.29
CA ILE A 127 2.56 -4.23 0.00
C ILE A 127 3.45 -4.73 -1.12
N ARG A 128 3.69 -3.95 -2.19
CA ARG A 128 4.66 -4.32 -3.23
C ARG A 128 6.09 -4.48 -2.69
N TRP A 129 6.39 -3.89 -1.52
CA TRP A 129 7.69 -3.96 -0.86
C TRP A 129 7.85 -5.16 0.06
N ALA A 130 6.81 -5.99 0.24
CA ALA A 130 6.94 -7.25 0.96
C ALA A 130 7.99 -8.13 0.27
N PRO A 131 8.88 -8.81 1.03
CA PRO A 131 10.01 -9.54 0.47
C PRO A 131 9.61 -10.57 -0.58
N TRP A 132 8.47 -11.24 -0.39
CA TRP A 132 7.94 -12.19 -1.38
C TRP A 132 7.49 -11.55 -2.68
N HIS A 133 6.90 -10.35 -2.67
CA HIS A 133 6.54 -9.66 -3.90
C HIS A 133 7.77 -9.14 -4.65
N ARG A 134 8.80 -8.66 -3.92
CA ARG A 134 10.09 -8.29 -4.51
C ARG A 134 10.79 -9.51 -5.13
N GLU A 135 10.74 -10.66 -4.47
CA GLU A 135 11.31 -11.90 -5.01
C GLU A 135 10.53 -12.41 -6.23
N ILE A 136 9.19 -12.35 -6.21
CA ILE A 136 8.36 -12.65 -7.40
C ILE A 136 8.75 -11.75 -8.57
N ALA A 137 8.89 -10.44 -8.35
CA ALA A 137 9.32 -9.49 -9.37
C ALA A 137 10.70 -9.85 -9.94
N ARG A 138 11.66 -10.22 -9.07
CA ARG A 138 12.99 -10.66 -9.49
C ARG A 138 12.92 -11.92 -10.36
N LEU A 139 12.09 -12.89 -9.97
CA LEU A 139 11.91 -14.15 -10.74
C LEU A 139 11.24 -13.90 -12.10
N ILE A 140 10.30 -12.97 -12.17
CA ILE A 140 9.71 -12.51 -13.44
C ILE A 140 10.79 -11.84 -14.28
N GLY A 141 11.53 -10.88 -13.72
CA GLY A 141 12.55 -10.10 -14.41
C GLY A 141 13.73 -10.94 -14.95
N CYS A 142 14.09 -12.03 -14.26
CA CYS A 142 15.13 -12.96 -14.77
C CYS A 142 14.58 -14.02 -15.75
N GLY A 143 13.29 -13.93 -16.12
CA GLY A 143 12.68 -14.82 -17.11
C GLY A 143 12.31 -16.23 -16.60
N LYS A 144 12.41 -16.49 -15.28
CA LYS A 144 12.15 -17.83 -14.72
C LYS A 144 10.74 -18.33 -15.01
N ILE A 145 9.76 -17.44 -15.02
CA ILE A 145 8.34 -17.75 -15.24
C ILE A 145 8.01 -17.88 -16.75
N GLY A 146 8.88 -17.32 -17.61
CA GLY A 146 8.63 -17.21 -19.04
C GLY A 146 7.62 -16.10 -19.36
N ARG A 147 6.86 -16.25 -20.46
CA ARG A 147 5.80 -15.30 -20.81
C ARG A 147 4.68 -15.41 -19.78
N LEU A 148 4.29 -14.29 -19.19
CA LEU A 148 3.23 -14.22 -18.18
C LEU A 148 1.86 -14.55 -18.80
N HIS A 149 1.11 -15.37 -18.10
CA HIS A 149 -0.26 -15.77 -18.49
C HIS A 149 -1.29 -15.23 -17.53
N ARG A 150 -1.10 -15.46 -16.21
CA ARG A 150 -2.06 -15.08 -15.19
C ARG A 150 -1.40 -14.79 -13.85
N ILE A 151 -1.99 -13.82 -13.13
CA ILE A 151 -1.76 -13.62 -11.71
C ILE A 151 -3.10 -13.74 -10.97
N SER A 152 -3.11 -14.40 -9.80
CA SER A 152 -4.30 -14.44 -8.97
C SER A 152 -3.95 -14.28 -7.50
N MET A 153 -4.77 -13.49 -6.78
CA MET A 153 -4.71 -13.31 -5.33
C MET A 153 -6.02 -13.75 -4.71
N ARG A 154 -5.96 -14.69 -3.79
CA ARG A 154 -7.08 -15.11 -2.95
C ARG A 154 -6.90 -14.50 -1.57
N LEU A 155 -7.54 -13.34 -1.32
CA LEU A 155 -7.46 -12.60 -0.07
C LEU A 155 -8.41 -13.20 0.98
N ARG A 156 -7.87 -13.65 2.12
CA ARG A 156 -8.64 -14.30 3.20
C ARG A 156 -8.02 -13.98 4.58
N PRO A 157 -8.07 -12.74 5.06
CA PRO A 157 -7.49 -12.35 6.34
C PRO A 157 -8.29 -12.83 7.57
N GLY A 158 -9.57 -13.21 7.42
CA GLY A 158 -10.42 -13.72 8.50
C GLY A 158 -10.77 -12.71 9.59
N ASP A 159 -10.57 -11.42 9.36
CA ASP A 159 -10.71 -10.36 10.36
C ASP A 159 -12.06 -9.64 10.34
N GLY A 160 -12.94 -9.99 9.39
CA GLY A 160 -14.26 -9.36 9.17
C GLY A 160 -15.43 -10.08 9.81
N GLN A 161 -15.20 -11.01 10.75
CA GLN A 161 -16.25 -11.84 11.31
C GLN A 161 -16.97 -11.18 12.49
N GLY A 162 -18.29 -11.44 12.58
CA GLY A 162 -19.11 -11.07 13.73
C GLY A 162 -19.48 -9.58 13.78
N ARG A 163 -20.26 -9.22 14.81
CA ARG A 163 -20.77 -7.87 15.00
C ARG A 163 -19.72 -6.86 15.46
N ASP A 164 -18.65 -7.35 16.10
CA ASP A 164 -17.60 -6.55 16.69
C ASP A 164 -16.36 -6.46 15.77
N ALA A 165 -16.51 -6.90 14.49
CA ALA A 165 -15.45 -6.82 13.48
C ALA A 165 -14.84 -5.42 13.45
N TYR A 166 -13.49 -5.34 13.56
CA TYR A 166 -12.67 -4.12 13.51
C TYR A 166 -12.78 -3.15 14.71
N LEU A 167 -13.76 -3.27 15.61
CA LEU A 167 -13.97 -2.29 16.69
C LEU A 167 -12.77 -2.10 17.61
N SER A 168 -11.99 -3.13 17.85
CA SER A 168 -10.80 -3.06 18.71
C SER A 168 -9.59 -2.38 18.04
N ARG A 169 -9.58 -2.26 16.69
CA ARG A 169 -8.40 -1.81 15.93
C ARG A 169 -8.67 -0.58 15.07
N GLN A 170 -9.67 -0.66 14.21
CA GLN A 170 -10.03 0.35 13.20
C GLN A 170 -11.56 0.44 13.09
N PRO A 171 -12.24 1.04 14.10
CA PRO A 171 -13.71 1.04 14.16
C PRO A 171 -14.38 1.65 12.92
N TYR A 172 -13.70 2.61 12.26
CA TYR A 172 -14.21 3.29 11.08
C TYR A 172 -14.42 2.36 9.88
N PHE A 173 -13.79 1.17 9.85
CA PHE A 173 -14.03 0.18 8.79
C PHE A 173 -15.48 -0.26 8.68
N GLN A 174 -16.23 -0.28 9.80
CA GLN A 174 -17.66 -0.62 9.76
C GLN A 174 -18.50 0.43 9.03
N SER A 175 -18.08 1.68 9.03
CA SER A 175 -18.83 2.81 8.45
C SER A 175 -18.35 3.22 7.04
N MET A 176 -17.28 2.64 6.52
CA MET A 176 -16.77 2.96 5.19
C MET A 176 -17.76 2.52 4.10
N PRO A 177 -18.23 3.44 3.24
CA PRO A 177 -19.17 3.09 2.16
C PRO A 177 -18.50 2.34 1.01
N ARG A 178 -17.20 2.48 0.84
CA ARG A 178 -16.30 1.74 -0.05
C ARG A 178 -15.23 1.14 0.84
N PHE A 179 -15.18 -0.19 0.97
CA PHE A 179 -14.34 -0.82 1.99
C PHE A 179 -13.30 -1.78 1.42
N LEU A 180 -13.69 -2.98 0.93
CA LEU A 180 -12.74 -3.99 0.49
C LEU A 180 -11.82 -3.46 -0.61
N ILE A 181 -12.38 -2.78 -1.61
CA ILE A 181 -11.61 -2.31 -2.76
C ILE A 181 -10.77 -1.11 -2.37
N HIS A 182 -11.39 -0.08 -1.80
CA HIS A 182 -10.74 1.18 -1.43
C HIS A 182 -9.64 1.00 -0.37
N GLU A 183 -9.94 0.25 0.69
CA GLU A 183 -9.01 0.08 1.83
C GLU A 183 -7.99 -1.03 1.61
N THR A 184 -8.40 -2.14 0.97
CA THR A 184 -7.59 -3.35 0.93
C THR A 184 -7.13 -3.73 -0.47
N ALA A 185 -8.05 -3.87 -1.45
CA ALA A 185 -7.70 -4.32 -2.79
C ALA A 185 -6.82 -3.33 -3.56
N ILE A 186 -6.82 -2.05 -3.17
CA ILE A 186 -5.92 -1.02 -3.73
C ILE A 186 -4.44 -1.46 -3.65
N HIS A 187 -4.04 -2.18 -2.61
CA HIS A 187 -2.72 -2.79 -2.47
C HIS A 187 -2.41 -3.83 -3.55
N TRP A 188 -3.42 -4.64 -3.92
CA TRP A 188 -3.26 -5.68 -4.94
C TRP A 188 -3.38 -5.11 -6.35
N ILE A 189 -4.15 -4.06 -6.56
CA ILE A 189 -4.13 -3.28 -7.80
C ILE A 189 -2.69 -2.80 -8.05
N ASP A 190 -2.09 -2.18 -7.05
CA ASP A 190 -0.72 -1.71 -7.08
C ASP A 190 0.29 -2.84 -7.32
N THR A 191 0.19 -3.92 -6.56
CA THR A 191 1.09 -5.09 -6.67
C THR A 191 0.95 -5.78 -8.04
N PHE A 192 -0.27 -5.88 -8.57
CA PHE A 192 -0.51 -6.47 -9.89
C PHE A 192 0.09 -5.60 -11.00
N ARG A 193 -0.07 -4.28 -10.94
CA ARG A 193 0.59 -3.34 -11.86
C ARG A 193 2.12 -3.47 -11.77
N PHE A 194 2.66 -3.55 -10.57
CA PHE A 194 4.09 -3.71 -10.33
C PHE A 194 4.65 -5.01 -10.95
N LEU A 195 3.90 -6.12 -10.88
CA LEU A 195 4.35 -7.44 -11.33
C LEU A 195 4.04 -7.71 -12.80
N PHE A 196 2.89 -7.24 -13.31
CA PHE A 196 2.35 -7.61 -14.62
C PHE A 196 2.23 -6.46 -15.62
N GLY A 197 2.49 -5.23 -15.19
CA GLY A 197 2.34 -4.03 -16.02
C GLY A 197 0.96 -3.39 -15.93
N GLU A 198 0.66 -2.47 -16.84
CA GLU A 198 -0.54 -1.65 -16.75
C GLU A 198 -1.83 -2.44 -16.98
N ILE A 199 -2.85 -2.12 -16.18
CA ILE A 199 -4.20 -2.67 -16.29
C ILE A 199 -4.97 -1.90 -17.35
N THR A 200 -5.51 -2.63 -18.35
CA THR A 200 -6.25 -2.06 -19.49
C THR A 200 -7.75 -2.22 -19.38
N GLY A 201 -8.24 -2.99 -18.42
CA GLY A 201 -9.66 -3.14 -18.18
C GLY A 201 -10.00 -4.07 -17.04
N VAL A 202 -11.23 -3.97 -16.54
CA VAL A 202 -11.71 -4.74 -15.38
C VAL A 202 -13.15 -5.22 -15.55
N PHE A 203 -13.45 -6.38 -14.94
CA PHE A 203 -14.81 -6.84 -14.62
C PHE A 203 -14.89 -7.16 -13.15
N ALA A 204 -15.93 -6.68 -12.45
CA ALA A 204 -16.07 -6.88 -11.02
C ALA A 204 -17.49 -7.29 -10.60
N ARG A 205 -17.54 -8.05 -9.51
CA ARG A 205 -18.75 -8.33 -8.73
C ARG A 205 -18.43 -8.18 -7.25
N LEU A 206 -18.99 -7.17 -6.62
CA LEU A 206 -18.77 -6.82 -5.22
C LEU A 206 -19.97 -7.28 -4.37
N GLN A 207 -19.71 -7.64 -3.13
CA GLN A 207 -20.69 -8.18 -2.19
C GLN A 207 -20.46 -7.64 -0.79
N ARG A 208 -21.54 -7.53 -0.03
CA ARG A 208 -21.51 -7.30 1.41
C ARG A 208 -21.99 -8.59 2.10
N LEU A 209 -21.10 -9.25 2.83
CA LEU A 209 -21.38 -10.50 3.54
C LEU A 209 -21.66 -10.25 5.03
N ASN A 210 -20.89 -9.40 5.70
CA ASN A 210 -21.14 -9.03 7.08
C ASN A 210 -22.11 -7.83 7.13
N PRO A 211 -23.33 -7.97 7.71
CA PRO A 211 -24.33 -6.91 7.70
C PRO A 211 -23.96 -5.66 8.52
N VAL A 212 -22.93 -5.74 9.42
CA VAL A 212 -22.49 -4.58 10.19
C VAL A 212 -21.55 -3.66 9.42
N ILE A 213 -21.05 -4.12 8.26
CA ILE A 213 -20.18 -3.34 7.37
C ILE A 213 -21.06 -2.54 6.40
N ALA A 214 -20.78 -1.24 6.25
CA ALA A 214 -21.55 -0.37 5.36
C ALA A 214 -21.25 -0.64 3.87
N GLY A 215 -19.99 -0.82 3.53
CA GLY A 215 -19.52 -1.10 2.17
C GLY A 215 -19.45 -2.58 1.84
N GLU A 216 -18.72 -2.91 0.79
CA GLU A 216 -18.43 -4.27 0.37
C GLU A 216 -17.25 -4.85 1.18
N ASP A 217 -17.38 -6.11 1.60
CA ASP A 217 -16.33 -6.87 2.33
C ASP A 217 -15.93 -8.16 1.61
N ALA A 218 -16.52 -8.40 0.44
CA ALA A 218 -16.17 -9.48 -0.48
C ALA A 218 -16.36 -9.06 -1.93
N GLY A 219 -15.67 -9.75 -2.85
CA GLY A 219 -15.84 -9.54 -4.28
C GLY A 219 -14.79 -10.26 -5.11
N VAL A 220 -15.10 -10.39 -6.39
CA VAL A 220 -14.18 -10.92 -7.41
C VAL A 220 -13.96 -9.85 -8.46
N VAL A 221 -12.70 -9.62 -8.81
CA VAL A 221 -12.29 -8.72 -9.89
C VAL A 221 -11.43 -9.48 -10.88
N VAL A 222 -11.73 -9.34 -12.15
CA VAL A 222 -10.92 -9.82 -13.27
C VAL A 222 -10.26 -8.61 -13.92
N PHE A 223 -8.96 -8.70 -14.18
CA PHE A 223 -8.15 -7.66 -14.81
C PHE A 223 -7.62 -8.12 -16.16
N GLY A 224 -7.56 -7.22 -17.13
CA GLY A 224 -6.77 -7.37 -18.34
C GLY A 224 -5.53 -6.49 -18.27
N PHE A 225 -4.39 -6.99 -18.74
CA PHE A 225 -3.14 -6.24 -18.79
C PHE A 225 -2.73 -5.92 -20.23
N GLU A 226 -1.94 -4.87 -20.42
CA GLU A 226 -1.45 -4.45 -21.74
C GLU A 226 -0.64 -5.52 -22.49
N ASN A 227 0.03 -6.42 -21.75
CA ASN A 227 0.80 -7.53 -22.31
C ASN A 227 -0.08 -8.74 -22.73
N GLY A 228 -1.42 -8.62 -22.61
CA GLY A 228 -2.40 -9.65 -22.94
C GLY A 228 -2.59 -10.72 -21.87
N SER A 229 -1.92 -10.63 -20.72
CA SER A 229 -2.16 -11.50 -19.56
C SER A 229 -3.41 -11.08 -18.80
N MET A 230 -3.83 -11.91 -17.83
CA MET A 230 -5.01 -11.67 -17.01
C MET A 230 -4.69 -11.69 -15.51
N GLY A 231 -5.47 -10.96 -14.73
CA GLY A 231 -5.44 -11.00 -13.27
C GLY A 231 -6.77 -11.40 -12.66
N ILE A 232 -6.73 -12.02 -11.48
CA ILE A 232 -7.92 -12.30 -10.66
C ILE A 232 -7.62 -11.90 -9.22
N PHE A 233 -8.44 -11.02 -8.68
CA PHE A 233 -8.51 -10.77 -7.24
C PHE A 233 -9.82 -11.37 -6.72
N ASP A 234 -9.70 -12.34 -5.80
CA ASP A 234 -10.82 -12.97 -5.08
C ASP A 234 -10.72 -12.56 -3.61
N GLY A 235 -11.39 -11.48 -3.25
CA GLY A 235 -11.36 -10.87 -1.92
C GLY A 235 -12.55 -11.29 -1.06
N ASN A 236 -12.26 -11.74 0.17
CA ASN A 236 -13.26 -12.03 1.18
C ASN A 236 -12.64 -11.87 2.57
N ARG A 237 -13.13 -10.91 3.34
CA ARG A 237 -12.58 -10.63 4.67
C ARG A 237 -13.16 -11.51 5.78
N LEU A 238 -14.20 -12.32 5.50
CA LEU A 238 -14.83 -13.18 6.50
C LEU A 238 -14.08 -14.49 6.73
N ASN A 239 -13.59 -15.08 5.66
CA ASN A 239 -12.88 -16.36 5.74
C ASN A 239 -11.39 -16.14 5.97
N ASP A 240 -10.78 -17.08 6.64
CA ASP A 240 -9.35 -17.19 6.83
C ASP A 240 -8.69 -18.13 5.81
N HIS A 241 -7.39 -18.15 5.79
CA HIS A 241 -6.56 -19.06 5.00
C HIS A 241 -5.61 -19.84 5.91
N VAL A 242 -4.94 -20.84 5.35
CA VAL A 242 -4.03 -21.70 6.14
C VAL A 242 -2.75 -20.92 6.46
N THR A 243 -2.64 -20.48 7.70
CA THR A 243 -1.48 -19.73 8.22
C THR A 243 -1.51 -19.64 9.75
N ASP A 244 -0.37 -19.39 10.35
CA ASP A 244 -0.22 -19.02 11.78
C ASP A 244 -0.41 -17.51 12.02
N ASN A 245 -0.22 -16.67 10.98
CA ASN A 245 -0.39 -15.23 11.03
C ASN A 245 -1.16 -14.75 9.78
N PRO A 246 -2.50 -14.55 9.87
CA PRO A 246 -3.32 -14.18 8.74
C PRO A 246 -3.01 -12.80 8.13
N ARG A 247 -2.22 -11.99 8.84
CA ARG A 247 -1.80 -10.66 8.37
C ARG A 247 -0.44 -10.66 7.66
N ARG A 248 0.27 -11.79 7.60
CA ARG A 248 1.57 -11.90 6.94
C ARG A 248 1.41 -11.67 5.43
N THR A 249 0.69 -12.54 4.74
CA THR A 249 0.40 -12.46 3.31
C THR A 249 -1.04 -12.03 3.00
N MET A 250 -1.91 -12.06 3.99
CA MET A 250 -3.37 -11.83 3.92
C MET A 250 -4.10 -12.78 2.95
N GLY A 251 -3.46 -13.85 2.52
CA GLY A 251 -4.00 -14.82 1.56
C GLY A 251 -2.89 -15.55 0.80
N GLU A 252 -3.23 -16.01 -0.38
CA GLU A 252 -2.37 -16.82 -1.24
C GLU A 252 -2.36 -16.24 -2.67
N MET A 253 -1.19 -16.33 -3.34
CA MET A 253 -1.04 -15.80 -4.71
C MET A 253 -0.45 -16.86 -5.63
N TRP A 254 -0.93 -16.87 -6.89
CA TRP A 254 -0.35 -17.67 -7.98
C TRP A 254 0.09 -16.76 -9.11
N VAL A 255 1.25 -17.04 -9.67
CA VAL A 255 1.79 -16.41 -10.88
C VAL A 255 2.08 -17.51 -11.87
N GLU A 256 1.37 -17.51 -12.99
CA GLU A 256 1.43 -18.53 -14.02
C GLU A 256 2.06 -17.98 -15.31
N GLY A 257 2.96 -18.75 -15.90
CA GLY A 257 3.57 -18.39 -17.17
C GLY A 257 3.94 -19.61 -18.02
N SER A 258 4.57 -19.34 -19.15
CA SER A 258 4.89 -20.38 -20.14
C SER A 258 5.96 -21.39 -19.67
N ALA A 259 6.70 -21.11 -18.59
CA ALA A 259 7.69 -22.02 -18.04
C ALA A 259 7.21 -22.79 -16.79
N GLY A 260 6.13 -22.33 -16.14
CA GLY A 260 5.63 -22.97 -14.92
C GLY A 260 4.79 -22.03 -14.07
N VAL A 261 4.61 -22.42 -12.81
CA VAL A 261 3.77 -21.73 -11.82
C VAL A 261 4.59 -21.41 -10.57
N LEU A 262 4.47 -20.20 -10.08
CA LEU A 262 4.98 -19.77 -8.79
C LEU A 262 3.79 -19.50 -7.85
N ARG A 263 3.82 -20.10 -6.64
CA ARG A 263 2.76 -19.97 -5.65
C ARG A 263 3.34 -19.39 -4.35
N LEU A 264 2.71 -18.34 -3.86
CA LEU A 264 2.94 -17.78 -2.51
C LEU A 264 1.88 -18.35 -1.57
N ASP A 265 2.32 -19.00 -0.47
CA ASP A 265 1.41 -19.50 0.56
C ASP A 265 1.25 -18.52 1.75
N GLY A 266 0.33 -18.84 2.68
CA GLY A 266 0.03 -18.05 3.86
C GLY A 266 1.18 -17.90 4.86
N SER A 267 2.23 -18.71 4.73
CA SER A 267 3.44 -18.65 5.55
C SER A 267 4.59 -17.87 4.89
N ALA A 268 4.28 -17.17 3.80
CA ALA A 268 5.23 -16.43 2.96
C ALA A 268 6.30 -17.34 2.30
N ARG A 269 6.01 -18.63 2.09
CA ARG A 269 6.88 -19.51 1.30
C ARG A 269 6.50 -19.38 -0.18
N LEU A 270 7.51 -19.39 -1.02
CA LEU A 270 7.36 -19.43 -2.48
C LEU A 270 7.60 -20.87 -2.98
N TRP A 271 6.67 -21.37 -3.78
CA TRP A 271 6.69 -22.69 -4.35
C TRP A 271 6.79 -22.59 -5.85
N TRP A 272 7.82 -23.19 -6.42
CA TRP A 272 8.03 -23.22 -7.87
C TRP A 272 7.70 -24.58 -8.44
N LYS A 273 6.90 -24.62 -9.51
CA LYS A 273 6.59 -25.81 -10.29
C LYS A 273 6.85 -25.53 -11.77
N ALA A 274 7.94 -26.08 -12.33
CA ALA A 274 8.13 -26.11 -13.77
C ALA A 274 7.13 -27.09 -14.42
N HIS A 275 6.81 -26.88 -15.69
CA HIS A 275 5.93 -27.80 -16.40
C HIS A 275 6.51 -29.22 -16.47
N GLY A 276 5.72 -30.20 -16.01
CA GLY A 276 6.12 -31.61 -15.98
C GLY A 276 6.91 -32.04 -14.73
N ASP A 277 7.39 -31.10 -13.91
CA ASP A 277 8.17 -31.41 -12.72
C ASP A 277 7.30 -31.37 -11.45
N ASP A 278 7.85 -31.80 -10.32
CA ASP A 278 7.25 -31.64 -9.00
C ASP A 278 7.38 -30.19 -8.49
N GLU A 279 6.45 -29.78 -7.60
CA GLU A 279 6.53 -28.50 -6.91
C GLU A 279 7.65 -28.54 -5.87
N ILE A 280 8.52 -27.54 -5.88
CA ILE A 280 9.64 -27.39 -4.91
C ILE A 280 9.56 -26.02 -4.24
N GLU A 281 10.02 -25.94 -2.99
CA GLU A 281 10.13 -24.65 -2.30
C GLU A 281 11.27 -23.84 -2.93
N HIS A 282 10.98 -22.57 -3.25
CA HIS A 282 11.98 -21.61 -3.68
C HIS A 282 12.42 -20.79 -2.48
N GLU A 283 13.62 -21.07 -2.01
CA GLU A 283 14.23 -20.34 -0.89
C GLU A 283 14.61 -18.91 -1.29
N TYR A 284 14.30 -17.95 -0.42
CA TYR A 284 14.70 -16.54 -0.54
C TYR A 284 14.87 -15.92 0.84
N ALA A 285 15.64 -14.84 0.91
CA ALA A 285 15.91 -14.18 2.20
C ALA A 285 14.77 -13.25 2.62
N TRP A 286 14.23 -13.45 3.81
CA TRP A 286 13.31 -12.54 4.48
C TRP A 286 13.33 -12.78 5.99
N VAL A 287 12.76 -11.87 6.75
CA VAL A 287 12.64 -11.98 8.22
C VAL A 287 11.19 -11.78 8.61
N ASP A 288 10.69 -12.59 9.55
CA ASP A 288 9.35 -12.42 10.11
C ASP A 288 9.38 -11.32 11.18
N ARG A 289 9.40 -10.09 10.71
CA ARG A 289 9.45 -8.89 11.54
C ARG A 289 8.54 -7.82 10.98
N GLY A 290 8.00 -6.98 11.84
CA GLY A 290 7.16 -5.87 11.45
C GLY A 290 5.89 -6.29 10.71
N PHE A 291 5.38 -5.41 9.86
CA PHE A 291 4.24 -5.71 8.99
C PHE A 291 4.73 -6.26 7.65
N ALA A 292 4.17 -7.40 7.22
CA ALA A 292 4.46 -8.03 5.93
C ALA A 292 5.97 -8.19 5.66
N GLY A 293 6.73 -8.74 6.64
CA GLY A 293 8.17 -8.99 6.50
C GLY A 293 9.01 -7.71 6.37
N ASP A 294 8.70 -6.70 7.19
CA ASP A 294 9.33 -5.36 7.16
C ASP A 294 9.08 -4.55 5.87
N ALA A 295 7.94 -4.79 5.19
CA ALA A 295 7.58 -4.03 3.99
C ALA A 295 7.54 -2.50 4.21
N VAL A 296 7.16 -2.06 5.42
CA VAL A 296 7.16 -0.65 5.80
C VAL A 296 8.59 -0.10 5.91
N LEU A 297 9.52 -0.84 6.49
CA LEU A 297 10.93 -0.46 6.51
C LEU A 297 11.50 -0.39 5.09
N ALA A 298 11.13 -1.33 4.23
CA ALA A 298 11.63 -1.39 2.86
C ALA A 298 11.22 -0.18 2.01
N ILE A 299 9.94 0.24 2.08
CA ILE A 299 9.49 1.45 1.36
C ILE A 299 10.16 2.70 1.93
N GLN A 300 10.29 2.83 3.26
CA GLN A 300 10.96 3.96 3.88
C GLN A 300 12.44 4.03 3.48
N ALA A 301 13.13 2.90 3.43
CA ALA A 301 14.50 2.81 2.94
C ALA A 301 14.62 3.26 1.47
N HIS A 302 13.66 2.88 0.63
CA HIS A 302 13.60 3.31 -0.76
C HIS A 302 13.43 4.83 -0.88
N ILE A 303 12.53 5.44 -0.11
CA ILE A 303 12.31 6.89 -0.09
C ILE A 303 13.61 7.62 0.33
N ILE A 304 14.29 7.13 1.38
CA ILE A 304 15.59 7.68 1.78
C ILE A 304 16.65 7.55 0.70
N SER A 305 16.69 6.41 -0.01
CA SER A 305 17.61 6.22 -1.15
C SER A 305 17.31 7.19 -2.30
N HIS A 306 16.02 7.47 -2.56
CA HIS A 306 15.63 8.49 -3.53
C HIS A 306 16.16 9.88 -3.12
N LEU A 307 15.88 10.31 -1.90
CA LEU A 307 16.26 11.65 -1.40
C LEU A 307 17.79 11.84 -1.31
N ARG A 308 18.52 10.77 -0.94
CA ARG A 308 19.97 10.87 -0.72
C ARG A 308 20.80 10.60 -1.96
N ASP A 309 20.38 9.62 -2.76
CA ASP A 309 21.20 9.03 -3.81
C ASP A 309 20.61 9.23 -5.21
N GLY A 310 19.39 9.80 -5.30
CA GLY A 310 18.69 10.03 -6.55
C GLY A 310 18.17 8.73 -7.20
N ALA A 311 17.94 7.67 -6.41
CA ALA A 311 17.31 6.45 -6.90
C ALA A 311 15.95 6.75 -7.52
N PRO A 312 15.53 6.11 -8.62
CA PRO A 312 14.19 6.32 -9.19
C PRO A 312 13.09 6.03 -8.16
N LEU A 313 12.11 6.93 -8.03
CA LEU A 313 11.01 6.76 -7.08
C LEU A 313 9.94 5.83 -7.65
N GLU A 314 9.75 4.66 -7.04
CA GLU A 314 8.76 3.67 -7.49
C GLU A 314 7.32 3.99 -7.07
N ASN A 315 7.12 4.70 -5.95
CA ASN A 315 5.82 5.00 -5.36
C ASN A 315 5.42 6.46 -5.56
N CYS A 316 5.71 7.03 -6.74
CA CYS A 316 5.33 8.40 -7.07
C CYS A 316 3.80 8.57 -7.06
N ALA A 317 3.30 9.64 -6.44
CA ALA A 317 1.86 9.88 -6.32
C ALA A 317 1.17 10.06 -7.68
N ARG A 318 1.83 10.67 -8.67
CA ARG A 318 1.28 10.80 -10.04
C ARG A 318 1.02 9.41 -10.66
N ASP A 319 1.93 8.45 -10.50
CA ASP A 319 1.70 7.08 -10.99
C ASP A 319 0.62 6.34 -10.19
N TYR A 320 0.52 6.62 -8.89
CA TYR A 320 -0.49 6.01 -8.01
C TYR A 320 -1.93 6.39 -8.40
N LEU A 321 -2.17 7.53 -9.06
CA LEU A 321 -3.49 7.89 -9.60
C LEU A 321 -4.07 6.82 -10.53
N ARG A 322 -3.21 6.04 -11.20
CA ARG A 322 -3.65 4.90 -12.03
C ARG A 322 -4.28 3.79 -11.18
N ASN A 323 -3.78 3.54 -9.97
CA ASN A 323 -4.41 2.59 -9.04
C ASN A 323 -5.83 3.05 -8.68
N MET A 324 -6.01 4.34 -8.39
CA MET A 324 -7.31 4.91 -8.06
C MET A 324 -8.26 4.93 -9.27
N ALA A 325 -7.76 5.15 -10.48
CA ALA A 325 -8.56 5.04 -11.70
C ALA A 325 -9.06 3.60 -11.94
N VAL A 326 -8.22 2.59 -11.66
CA VAL A 326 -8.61 1.19 -11.69
C VAL A 326 -9.67 0.89 -10.62
N GLU A 327 -9.50 1.43 -9.41
CA GLU A 327 -10.49 1.33 -8.33
C GLU A 327 -11.86 1.86 -8.76
N GLU A 328 -11.93 3.06 -9.33
CA GLU A 328 -13.19 3.65 -9.84
C GLU A 328 -13.81 2.77 -10.93
N ALA A 329 -13.01 2.21 -11.82
CA ALA A 329 -13.49 1.29 -12.85
C ALA A 329 -14.05 -0.01 -12.26
N ILE A 330 -13.50 -0.51 -11.16
CA ILE A 330 -14.00 -1.70 -10.43
C ILE A 330 -15.41 -1.43 -9.89
N TYR A 331 -15.63 -0.31 -9.20
CA TYR A 331 -16.96 0.05 -8.70
C TYR A 331 -17.95 0.21 -9.84
N ARG A 332 -17.58 0.96 -10.89
CA ARG A 332 -18.42 1.13 -12.08
C ARG A 332 -18.74 -0.20 -12.77
N SER A 333 -17.77 -1.10 -12.87
CA SER A 333 -17.99 -2.44 -13.45
C SER A 333 -18.98 -3.27 -12.63
N SER A 334 -18.90 -3.22 -11.31
CA SER A 334 -19.81 -3.92 -10.42
C SER A 334 -21.25 -3.38 -10.49
N GLU A 335 -21.42 -2.07 -10.64
CA GLU A 335 -22.70 -1.40 -10.79
C GLU A 335 -23.35 -1.67 -12.16
N GLU A 336 -22.57 -1.53 -13.25
CA GLU A 336 -23.06 -1.68 -14.61
C GLU A 336 -23.11 -3.16 -15.07
N GLY A 337 -22.45 -4.08 -14.38
CA GLY A 337 -22.45 -5.52 -14.69
C GLY A 337 -21.71 -5.85 -15.99
N ARG A 338 -20.76 -5.02 -16.41
CA ARG A 338 -20.00 -5.20 -17.67
C ARG A 338 -18.51 -4.94 -17.49
N TRP A 339 -17.74 -5.33 -18.47
CA TRP A 339 -16.33 -4.96 -18.61
C TRP A 339 -16.19 -3.45 -18.79
N ILE A 340 -15.23 -2.85 -18.07
CA ILE A 340 -14.85 -1.45 -18.20
C ILE A 340 -13.42 -1.38 -18.74
N GLU A 341 -13.27 -0.76 -19.91
CA GLU A 341 -11.96 -0.46 -20.49
C GLU A 341 -11.31 0.72 -19.77
N LEU A 342 -10.01 0.65 -19.61
CA LEU A 342 -9.15 1.69 -19.08
C LEU A 342 -8.18 2.14 -20.17
N ASP A 343 -8.01 3.44 -20.34
CA ASP A 343 -7.01 3.98 -21.24
C ASP A 343 -5.64 3.98 -20.54
N SER A 344 -4.86 2.93 -20.77
CA SER A 344 -3.52 2.78 -20.19
C SER A 344 -2.53 3.84 -20.70
N ALA A 345 -2.79 4.46 -21.87
CA ALA A 345 -1.95 5.50 -22.46
C ALA A 345 -2.22 6.90 -21.89
N ARG A 346 -3.38 7.12 -21.27
CA ARG A 346 -3.69 8.36 -20.55
C ARG A 346 -3.33 8.20 -19.09
N ALA A 347 -2.32 8.96 -18.64
CA ALA A 347 -2.32 9.37 -17.23
C ALA A 347 -3.73 9.93 -16.91
N PRO A 348 -4.35 9.66 -15.76
CA PRO A 348 -5.56 10.35 -15.37
C PRO A 348 -5.33 11.84 -15.56
N PRO A 349 -6.33 12.56 -16.14
CA PRO A 349 -6.22 13.96 -16.53
C PRO A 349 -5.69 14.85 -15.42
#